data_5dfed88f0f0203d89878cf5ea1ff3e99
#
_entry.id   5dfed88f0f0203d89878cf5ea1ff3e99
#
_cell.length_a   1.000
_cell.length_b   1.000
_cell.length_c   1.000
_cell.angle_alpha   90.00
_cell.angle_beta   90.00
_cell.angle_gamma   90.00
#
_symmetry.space_group_name_H-M   'P 1'
#
loop_
_entity.id
_entity.type
_entity.pdbx_description
1 polymer ?
#
loop_
_entity_poly.entity_id
_entity_poly.type
_entity_poly.pdbx_seq_one_letter_code
_entity_poly.pdbx_strand_id
1 'polypeptide(L)'
;MILIIGNQHDDILYFESVMSNKREEIVLGKYPVTIGTIFNQGVVLMDQVKTNYVSSALVLYLIEKYFIFLIFNVGRCVAFTKDLKPLDIVVSKRIIAGDVDQVNEDNVKYGQIPGFEQVFVCQDDIVGYLSDAFEKRTYSTVKIANFVSTSVDYHRANQIDHLKEGDHILGFEGSVVFDTNSAGMAIAAELKKVAFLSVKVVERYLDGEQNINTYLKALKEYTNIGKAIVTCIGDISHSEVITEGGGK
;
A
#
# COMPACT_ATOMS: atom_id res chain seq x y z
N MET A 1 -6.82 -3.79 -15.40
CA MET A 1 -7.16 -2.51 -14.73
C MET A 1 -6.20 -2.26 -13.58
N ILE A 2 -6.13 -1.05 -13.05
CA ILE A 2 -5.37 -0.69 -11.84
C ILE A 2 -6.34 -0.66 -10.65
N LEU A 3 -5.94 -1.22 -9.50
CA LEU A 3 -6.69 -1.17 -8.26
C LEU A 3 -6.04 -0.17 -7.31
N ILE A 4 -6.82 0.77 -6.78
CA ILE A 4 -6.39 1.71 -5.76
C ILE A 4 -7.26 1.48 -4.52
N ILE A 5 -6.63 1.17 -3.39
CA ILE A 5 -7.32 0.88 -2.13
C ILE A 5 -6.89 1.85 -1.05
N GLY A 6 -7.86 2.48 -0.38
CA GLY A 6 -7.67 3.32 0.80
C GLY A 6 -8.06 2.61 2.10
N ASN A 7 -7.44 2.99 3.21
CA ASN A 7 -7.88 2.58 4.55
C ASN A 7 -9.15 3.34 4.96
N GLN A 8 -9.29 4.57 4.50
CA GLN A 8 -10.41 5.46 4.74
C GLN A 8 -10.77 6.20 3.45
N HIS A 9 -11.95 6.81 3.41
CA HIS A 9 -12.44 7.56 2.27
C HIS A 9 -11.52 8.74 1.89
N ASP A 10 -11.00 9.45 2.87
CA ASP A 10 -10.09 10.58 2.64
C ASP A 10 -8.81 10.19 1.87
N ASP A 11 -8.37 8.93 1.99
CA ASP A 11 -7.18 8.44 1.30
C ASP A 11 -7.37 8.40 -0.23
N ILE A 12 -8.62 8.31 -0.70
CA ILE A 12 -8.96 8.11 -2.12
C ILE A 12 -9.67 9.28 -2.78
N LEU A 13 -10.04 10.33 -2.04
CA LEU A 13 -10.80 11.48 -2.55
C LEU A 13 -10.18 12.14 -3.78
N TYR A 14 -8.85 12.25 -3.84
CA TYR A 14 -8.19 12.83 -5.00
C TYR A 14 -8.40 11.99 -6.25
N PHE A 15 -8.33 10.68 -6.14
CA PHE A 15 -8.56 9.78 -7.29
C PHE A 15 -10.01 9.89 -7.77
N GLU A 16 -10.97 9.92 -6.86
CA GLU A 16 -12.38 10.14 -7.22
C GLU A 16 -12.59 11.45 -7.98
N SER A 17 -11.88 12.50 -7.57
CA SER A 17 -12.02 13.83 -8.19
C SER A 17 -11.50 13.88 -9.63
N VAL A 18 -10.52 13.04 -10.00
CA VAL A 18 -9.90 13.02 -11.34
C VAL A 18 -10.38 11.89 -12.23
N MET A 19 -11.14 10.94 -11.70
CA MET A 19 -11.73 9.84 -12.47
C MET A 19 -12.84 10.32 -13.39
N SER A 20 -12.87 9.77 -14.60
CA SER A 20 -13.93 9.92 -15.59
C SER A 20 -14.73 8.60 -15.76
N ASN A 21 -15.91 8.67 -16.37
CA ASN A 21 -16.77 7.52 -16.68
C ASN A 21 -17.07 6.65 -15.46
N LYS A 22 -17.30 7.29 -14.31
CA LYS A 22 -17.50 6.61 -13.03
C LYS A 22 -18.82 5.84 -12.99
N ARG A 23 -18.76 4.62 -12.46
CA ARG A 23 -19.91 3.83 -12.05
C ARG A 23 -19.63 3.16 -10.72
N GLU A 24 -20.63 2.99 -9.89
CA GLU A 24 -20.55 2.30 -8.61
C GLU A 24 -21.07 0.87 -8.74
N GLU A 25 -20.47 -0.03 -7.98
CA GLU A 25 -20.87 -1.43 -7.89
C GLU A 25 -20.68 -1.91 -6.45
N ILE A 26 -21.55 -2.81 -5.99
CA ILE A 26 -21.37 -3.52 -4.71
C ILE A 26 -20.75 -4.89 -4.99
N VAL A 27 -19.55 -5.13 -4.48
CA VAL A 27 -18.87 -6.42 -4.60
C VAL A 27 -19.07 -7.26 -3.33
N LEU A 28 -19.18 -8.57 -3.52
CA LEU A 28 -19.46 -9.53 -2.43
C LEU A 28 -20.67 -9.14 -1.56
N GLY A 29 -21.65 -8.44 -2.14
CA GLY A 29 -22.86 -8.00 -1.46
C GLY A 29 -22.69 -6.95 -0.37
N LYS A 30 -21.46 -6.43 -0.17
CA LYS A 30 -21.15 -5.55 0.98
C LYS A 30 -20.25 -4.37 0.65
N TYR A 31 -19.27 -4.55 -0.22
CA TYR A 31 -18.21 -3.57 -0.41
C TYR A 31 -18.46 -2.70 -1.64
N PRO A 32 -18.66 -1.37 -1.47
CA PRO A 32 -18.78 -0.46 -2.60
C PRO A 32 -17.42 -0.32 -3.30
N VAL A 33 -17.45 -0.31 -4.63
CA VAL A 33 -16.30 0.01 -5.48
C VAL A 33 -16.74 1.02 -6.52
N THR A 34 -15.86 1.97 -6.84
CA THR A 34 -16.04 2.90 -7.95
C THR A 34 -15.14 2.46 -9.11
N ILE A 35 -15.72 2.24 -10.27
CA ILE A 35 -15.03 1.83 -11.48
C ILE A 35 -15.08 2.99 -12.48
N GLY A 36 -13.95 3.33 -13.08
CA GLY A 36 -13.87 4.41 -14.06
C GLY A 36 -12.53 4.43 -14.78
N THR A 37 -12.13 5.60 -15.28
CA THR A 37 -10.88 5.76 -16.02
C THR A 37 -10.08 6.97 -15.52
N ILE A 38 -8.75 6.84 -15.52
CA ILE A 38 -7.78 7.94 -15.35
C ILE A 38 -6.85 7.85 -16.57
N PHE A 39 -6.73 8.90 -17.39
CA PHE A 39 -5.99 8.91 -18.66
C PHE A 39 -6.31 7.71 -19.58
N ASN A 40 -7.60 7.35 -19.68
CA ASN A 40 -8.11 6.17 -20.40
C ASN A 40 -7.74 4.81 -19.80
N GLN A 41 -6.88 4.77 -18.77
CA GLN A 41 -6.57 3.55 -18.04
C GLN A 41 -7.73 3.20 -17.10
N GLY A 42 -8.22 1.96 -17.18
CA GLY A 42 -9.27 1.47 -16.29
C GLY A 42 -8.79 1.40 -14.84
N VAL A 43 -9.56 1.98 -13.92
CA VAL A 43 -9.25 2.03 -12.49
C VAL A 43 -10.45 1.50 -11.69
N VAL A 44 -10.17 0.68 -10.70
CA VAL A 44 -11.09 0.28 -9.62
C VAL A 44 -10.63 0.97 -8.35
N LEU A 45 -11.52 1.71 -7.73
CA LEU A 45 -11.26 2.47 -6.51
C LEU A 45 -12.10 1.93 -5.36
N MET A 46 -11.49 1.77 -4.20
CA MET A 46 -12.14 1.23 -3.01
C MET A 46 -11.53 1.80 -1.73
N ASP A 47 -12.33 1.91 -0.67
CA ASP A 47 -11.88 2.31 0.66
C ASP A 47 -12.29 1.31 1.76
N GLN A 48 -11.99 1.65 3.02
CA GLN A 48 -12.37 0.93 4.24
C GLN A 48 -11.81 -0.50 4.39
N VAL A 49 -10.69 -0.79 3.76
CA VAL A 49 -10.01 -2.08 3.89
C VAL A 49 -8.95 -2.00 4.99
N LYS A 50 -9.26 -2.52 6.18
CA LYS A 50 -8.52 -2.23 7.43
C LYS A 50 -7.67 -3.36 7.98
N THR A 51 -7.83 -4.61 7.54
CA THR A 51 -7.10 -5.76 8.11
C THR A 51 -6.54 -6.66 7.02
N ASN A 52 -5.45 -7.38 7.33
CA ASN A 52 -4.83 -8.34 6.41
C ASN A 52 -5.83 -9.43 5.96
N TYR A 53 -6.70 -9.91 6.85
CA TYR A 53 -7.68 -10.96 6.52
C TYR A 53 -8.68 -10.51 5.46
N VAL A 54 -9.27 -9.32 5.64
CA VAL A 54 -10.24 -8.77 4.69
C VAL A 54 -9.54 -8.38 3.40
N SER A 55 -8.36 -7.75 3.48
CA SER A 55 -7.64 -7.28 2.31
C SER A 55 -7.21 -8.42 1.39
N SER A 56 -6.74 -9.56 1.93
CA SER A 56 -6.32 -10.70 1.10
C SER A 56 -7.48 -11.30 0.31
N ALA A 57 -8.60 -11.59 0.98
CA ALA A 57 -9.77 -12.19 0.34
C ALA A 57 -10.39 -11.26 -0.71
N LEU A 58 -10.51 -9.98 -0.36
CA LEU A 58 -11.16 -8.98 -1.22
C LEU A 58 -10.31 -8.64 -2.44
N VAL A 59 -9.01 -8.43 -2.25
CA VAL A 59 -8.09 -8.12 -3.37
C VAL A 59 -7.97 -9.29 -4.32
N LEU A 60 -7.90 -10.53 -3.81
CA LEU A 60 -7.89 -11.72 -4.65
C LEU A 60 -9.14 -11.80 -5.56
N TYR A 61 -10.31 -11.54 -4.98
CA TYR A 61 -11.57 -11.47 -5.73
C TYR A 61 -11.57 -10.35 -6.78
N LEU A 62 -11.09 -9.14 -6.41
CA LEU A 62 -11.06 -7.99 -7.31
C LEU A 62 -10.08 -8.19 -8.48
N ILE A 63 -8.92 -8.82 -8.22
CA ILE A 63 -7.95 -9.16 -9.28
C ILE A 63 -8.61 -10.00 -10.36
N GLU A 64 -9.33 -11.05 -9.99
CA GLU A 64 -10.00 -11.93 -10.95
C GLU A 64 -11.18 -11.25 -11.64
N LYS A 65 -12.01 -10.55 -10.87
CA LYS A 65 -13.22 -9.93 -11.42
C LYS A 65 -12.92 -8.82 -12.43
N TYR A 66 -11.89 -8.01 -12.18
CA TYR A 66 -11.59 -6.82 -12.97
C TYR A 66 -10.28 -6.91 -13.76
N PHE A 67 -9.61 -8.07 -13.77
CA PHE A 67 -8.32 -8.27 -14.44
C PHE A 67 -7.30 -7.20 -14.02
N ILE A 68 -7.12 -7.07 -12.69
CA ILE A 68 -6.17 -6.12 -12.12
C ILE A 68 -4.75 -6.59 -12.42
N PHE A 69 -3.87 -5.68 -12.84
CA PHE A 69 -2.44 -5.94 -13.09
C PHE A 69 -1.51 -5.14 -12.19
N LEU A 70 -2.03 -4.09 -11.53
CA LEU A 70 -1.27 -3.24 -10.61
C LEU A 70 -2.17 -2.80 -9.45
N ILE A 71 -1.63 -2.82 -8.24
CA ILE A 71 -2.34 -2.46 -7.01
C ILE A 71 -1.56 -1.36 -6.27
N PHE A 72 -2.23 -0.25 -5.96
CA PHE A 72 -1.77 0.76 -5.02
C PHE A 72 -2.59 0.70 -3.74
N ASN A 73 -1.93 0.46 -2.61
CA ASN A 73 -2.51 0.55 -1.28
C ASN A 73 -2.13 1.90 -0.67
N VAL A 74 -3.08 2.79 -0.53
CA VAL A 74 -2.85 4.13 0.01
C VAL A 74 -3.42 4.26 1.42
N GLY A 75 -2.89 5.17 2.24
CA GLY A 75 -3.40 5.42 3.60
C GLY A 75 -2.32 5.80 4.59
N ARG A 76 -2.43 5.33 5.82
CA ARG A 76 -1.56 5.70 6.95
C ARG A 76 -0.76 4.54 7.47
N CYS A 77 0.34 4.91 8.15
CA CYS A 77 1.17 3.98 8.89
C CYS A 77 1.70 4.63 10.17
N VAL A 78 2.26 3.81 11.04
CA VAL A 78 2.91 4.22 12.29
C VAL A 78 4.40 4.01 12.14
N ALA A 79 5.22 5.04 12.40
CA ALA A 79 6.66 4.92 12.35
C ALA A 79 7.20 4.16 13.56
N PHE A 80 8.08 3.21 13.31
CA PHE A 80 8.86 2.54 14.34
C PHE A 80 10.26 3.18 14.50
N THR A 81 10.92 3.46 13.40
CA THR A 81 12.27 4.04 13.40
C THR A 81 12.23 5.56 13.47
N LYS A 82 13.25 6.16 14.10
CA LYS A 82 13.31 7.61 14.40
C LYS A 82 13.72 8.49 13.23
N ASP A 83 14.18 7.91 12.14
CA ASP A 83 14.53 8.62 10.90
C ASP A 83 13.29 9.05 10.10
N LEU A 84 12.13 8.47 10.39
CA LEU A 84 10.83 8.88 9.87
C LEU A 84 10.20 9.94 10.78
N LYS A 85 9.38 10.81 10.21
CA LYS A 85 8.63 11.85 10.93
C LYS A 85 7.15 11.80 10.57
N PRO A 86 6.26 12.22 11.48
CA PRO A 86 4.86 12.44 11.10
C PRO A 86 4.77 13.33 9.85
N LEU A 87 3.91 12.94 8.91
CA LEU A 87 3.70 13.51 7.57
C LEU A 87 4.77 13.12 6.52
N ASP A 88 5.81 12.34 6.86
CA ASP A 88 6.62 11.73 5.81
C ASP A 88 5.76 10.78 4.97
N ILE A 89 5.98 10.79 3.66
CA ILE A 89 5.41 9.80 2.75
C ILE A 89 6.40 8.65 2.64
N VAL A 90 5.93 7.43 2.82
CA VAL A 90 6.72 6.21 2.71
C VAL A 90 6.17 5.29 1.64
N VAL A 91 7.07 4.66 0.90
CA VAL A 91 6.77 3.65 -0.10
C VAL A 91 7.34 2.31 0.36
N SER A 92 6.56 1.25 0.24
CA SER A 92 6.99 -0.08 0.65
C SER A 92 8.05 -0.63 -0.31
N LYS A 93 9.15 -1.15 0.28
CA LYS A 93 10.14 -1.96 -0.43
C LYS A 93 9.97 -3.44 -0.09
N ARG A 94 9.80 -3.72 1.18
CA ARG A 94 9.61 -5.08 1.72
C ARG A 94 8.45 -5.07 2.69
N ILE A 95 7.70 -6.16 2.72
CA ILE A 95 6.55 -6.33 3.60
C ILE A 95 6.65 -7.70 4.27
N ILE A 96 6.43 -7.75 5.59
CA ILE A 96 6.25 -9.00 6.33
C ILE A 96 4.87 -9.04 6.99
N ALA A 97 4.35 -10.23 7.20
CA ALA A 97 3.13 -10.46 7.97
C ALA A 97 3.46 -10.51 9.47
N GLY A 98 3.47 -9.35 10.13
CA GLY A 98 3.91 -9.22 11.52
C GLY A 98 2.98 -9.83 12.57
N ASP A 99 1.85 -10.41 12.18
CA ASP A 99 0.92 -11.16 13.02
C ASP A 99 0.98 -12.68 12.78
N VAL A 100 1.98 -13.15 12.02
CA VAL A 100 2.23 -14.57 11.79
C VAL A 100 3.43 -15.03 12.61
N ASP A 101 3.19 -15.92 13.57
CA ASP A 101 4.22 -16.58 14.37
C ASP A 101 4.03 -18.10 14.32
N GLN A 102 4.84 -18.76 13.51
CA GLN A 102 4.86 -20.21 13.33
C GLN A 102 6.28 -20.77 13.42
N VAL A 103 7.16 -20.08 14.17
CA VAL A 103 8.57 -20.43 14.32
C VAL A 103 8.81 -21.82 14.97
N ASN A 104 7.79 -22.43 15.57
CA ASN A 104 7.86 -23.80 16.08
C ASN A 104 7.76 -24.88 14.99
N GLU A 105 7.40 -24.50 13.77
CA GLU A 105 7.47 -25.39 12.62
C GLU A 105 8.87 -25.38 12.03
N ASP A 106 9.37 -26.54 11.60
CA ASP A 106 10.71 -26.70 11.04
C ASP A 106 10.90 -25.73 9.83
N ASN A 107 11.95 -24.90 9.93
CA ASN A 107 12.37 -23.95 8.91
C ASN A 107 11.39 -22.78 8.62
N VAL A 108 10.38 -22.52 9.44
CA VAL A 108 9.52 -21.33 9.31
C VAL A 108 10.10 -20.19 10.16
N LYS A 109 10.26 -19.03 9.54
CA LYS A 109 10.73 -17.80 10.21
C LYS A 109 9.52 -16.99 10.72
N TYR A 110 9.74 -16.15 11.71
CA TYR A 110 8.73 -15.20 12.14
C TYR A 110 8.27 -14.33 10.95
N GLY A 111 6.95 -14.10 10.85
CA GLY A 111 6.36 -13.35 9.74
C GLY A 111 6.28 -14.11 8.42
N GLN A 112 6.73 -15.35 8.39
CA GLN A 112 6.62 -16.22 7.22
C GLN A 112 5.31 -16.99 7.26
N ILE A 113 4.52 -16.84 6.20
CA ILE A 113 3.34 -17.66 5.96
C ILE A 113 3.79 -18.96 5.29
N PRO A 114 3.43 -20.15 5.79
CA PRO A 114 3.81 -21.41 5.17
C PRO A 114 3.47 -21.46 3.69
N GLY A 115 4.44 -21.85 2.87
CA GLY A 115 4.31 -21.88 1.41
C GLY A 115 4.64 -20.56 0.69
N PHE A 116 5.02 -19.52 1.43
CA PHE A 116 5.48 -18.24 0.89
C PHE A 116 6.89 -17.91 1.38
N GLU A 117 7.55 -16.98 0.69
CA GLU A 117 8.74 -16.34 1.23
C GLU A 117 8.38 -15.51 2.47
N GLN A 118 9.33 -15.32 3.37
CA GLN A 118 9.13 -14.50 4.57
C GLN A 118 8.79 -13.05 4.23
N VAL A 119 9.37 -12.54 3.15
CA VAL A 119 9.32 -11.14 2.76
C VAL A 119 8.71 -11.03 1.37
N PHE A 120 7.63 -10.26 1.25
CA PHE A 120 7.09 -9.84 -0.03
C PHE A 120 7.87 -8.62 -0.51
N VAL A 121 8.51 -8.72 -1.68
CA VAL A 121 9.34 -7.65 -2.25
C VAL A 121 8.55 -6.90 -3.30
N CYS A 122 8.43 -5.57 -3.13
CA CYS A 122 7.82 -4.71 -4.14
C CYS A 122 8.79 -4.52 -5.33
N GLN A 123 8.23 -4.36 -6.53
CA GLN A 123 9.01 -4.24 -7.76
C GLN A 123 9.77 -2.90 -7.77
N ASP A 124 11.09 -2.95 -7.94
CA ASP A 124 11.99 -1.79 -7.86
C ASP A 124 11.70 -0.73 -8.94
N ASP A 125 11.29 -1.13 -10.14
CA ASP A 125 10.93 -0.24 -11.23
C ASP A 125 9.70 0.60 -10.88
N ILE A 126 8.65 0.02 -10.30
CA ILE A 126 7.44 0.75 -9.88
C ILE A 126 7.77 1.70 -8.73
N VAL A 127 8.61 1.27 -7.78
CA VAL A 127 9.10 2.13 -6.69
C VAL A 127 9.87 3.33 -7.26
N GLY A 128 10.72 3.10 -8.25
CA GLY A 128 11.49 4.14 -8.93
C GLY A 128 10.59 5.14 -9.66
N TYR A 129 9.67 4.66 -10.49
CA TYR A 129 8.71 5.52 -11.20
C TYR A 129 7.87 6.39 -10.26
N LEU A 130 7.41 5.82 -9.15
CA LEU A 130 6.62 6.58 -8.19
C LEU A 130 7.48 7.63 -7.47
N SER A 131 8.71 7.30 -7.08
CA SER A 131 9.64 8.25 -6.44
C SER A 131 9.93 9.44 -7.36
N ASP A 132 10.20 9.18 -8.64
CA ASP A 132 10.40 10.21 -9.66
C ASP A 132 9.15 11.10 -9.85
N ALA A 133 7.96 10.50 -9.82
CA ALA A 133 6.71 11.24 -9.94
C ALA A 133 6.47 12.17 -8.74
N PHE A 134 6.85 11.74 -7.53
CA PHE A 134 6.80 12.59 -6.34
C PHE A 134 7.73 13.81 -6.47
N GLU A 135 8.98 13.60 -6.85
CA GLU A 135 9.94 14.69 -7.02
C GLU A 135 9.50 15.71 -8.07
N LYS A 136 9.00 15.22 -9.21
CA LYS A 136 8.60 16.08 -10.35
C LYS A 136 7.30 16.84 -10.12
N ARG A 137 6.36 16.29 -9.36
CA ARG A 137 4.98 16.80 -9.30
C ARG A 137 4.54 17.38 -7.97
N THR A 138 5.17 17.02 -6.87
CA THR A 138 4.71 17.39 -5.55
C THR A 138 5.72 18.15 -4.72
N TYR A 139 6.98 18.17 -5.13
CA TYR A 139 8.12 18.66 -4.35
C TYR A 139 8.24 18.00 -2.95
N SER A 140 7.57 16.86 -2.76
CA SER A 140 7.65 16.05 -1.54
C SER A 140 8.69 14.97 -1.74
N THR A 141 9.56 14.79 -0.74
CA THR A 141 10.47 13.64 -0.72
C THR A 141 9.74 12.41 -0.23
N VAL A 142 9.95 11.31 -0.91
CA VAL A 142 9.48 10.00 -0.51
C VAL A 142 10.61 9.24 0.15
N LYS A 143 10.30 8.51 1.22
CA LYS A 143 11.22 7.58 1.86
C LYS A 143 10.83 6.15 1.56
N ILE A 144 11.80 5.32 1.29
CA ILE A 144 11.61 3.89 1.13
C ILE A 144 11.62 3.25 2.52
N ALA A 145 10.63 2.41 2.82
CA ALA A 145 10.50 1.78 4.12
C ALA A 145 10.16 0.29 4.02
N ASN A 146 10.50 -0.46 5.05
CA ASN A 146 10.04 -1.82 5.27
C ASN A 146 8.74 -1.78 6.10
N PHE A 147 7.76 -2.56 5.69
CA PHE A 147 6.43 -2.59 6.31
C PHE A 147 6.28 -3.87 7.13
N VAL A 148 5.98 -3.70 8.40
CA VAL A 148 5.50 -4.78 9.27
C VAL A 148 3.98 -4.65 9.31
N SER A 149 3.29 -5.48 8.56
CA SER A 149 1.85 -5.41 8.40
C SER A 149 1.15 -6.38 9.33
N THR A 150 0.26 -5.86 10.18
CA THR A 150 -0.46 -6.66 11.19
C THR A 150 -1.93 -6.32 11.19
N SER A 151 -2.78 -7.25 11.57
CA SER A 151 -4.21 -6.96 11.76
C SER A 151 -4.50 -6.23 13.08
N VAL A 152 -3.46 -5.97 13.88
CA VAL A 152 -3.52 -5.20 15.11
C VAL A 152 -3.01 -3.78 14.87
N ASP A 153 -3.80 -2.79 15.26
CA ASP A 153 -3.36 -1.39 15.26
C ASP A 153 -2.54 -1.10 16.51
N TYR A 154 -1.23 -1.04 16.38
CA TYR A 154 -0.32 -0.80 17.51
C TYR A 154 -0.29 0.65 17.92
N HIS A 155 -0.55 0.90 19.21
CA HIS A 155 -0.54 2.23 19.81
C HIS A 155 0.61 2.46 20.78
N ARG A 156 1.19 1.39 21.34
CA ARG A 156 2.23 1.46 22.37
C ARG A 156 3.38 0.52 22.05
N ALA A 157 4.61 0.94 22.42
CA ALA A 157 5.82 0.17 22.17
C ALA A 157 5.82 -1.20 22.85
N ASN A 158 5.19 -1.34 24.02
CA ASN A 158 5.10 -2.62 24.70
C ASN A 158 4.22 -3.66 23.99
N GLN A 159 3.34 -3.23 23.10
CA GLN A 159 2.51 -4.15 22.31
C GLN A 159 3.33 -4.92 21.26
N ILE A 160 4.53 -4.44 20.93
CA ILE A 160 5.41 -5.06 19.93
C ILE A 160 6.66 -5.68 20.57
N ASP A 161 6.70 -5.86 21.90
CA ASP A 161 7.89 -6.45 22.55
C ASP A 161 8.19 -7.85 22.01
N HIS A 162 7.17 -8.65 21.73
CA HIS A 162 7.30 -9.94 21.06
C HIS A 162 7.95 -9.87 19.66
N LEU A 163 7.83 -8.75 18.97
CA LEU A 163 8.46 -8.53 17.67
C LEU A 163 9.93 -8.11 17.80
N LYS A 164 10.31 -7.55 18.94
CA LYS A 164 11.70 -7.17 19.26
C LYS A 164 12.50 -8.37 19.76
N GLU A 165 11.83 -9.31 20.43
CA GLU A 165 12.43 -10.56 20.90
C GLU A 165 12.84 -11.40 19.70
N GLY A 166 14.09 -11.85 19.64
CA GLY A 166 14.58 -12.69 18.55
C GLY A 166 14.91 -12.01 17.23
N ASP A 167 15.13 -10.71 17.22
CA ASP A 167 15.53 -9.93 16.04
C ASP A 167 14.54 -9.94 14.87
N HIS A 168 13.27 -10.24 15.12
CA HIS A 168 12.25 -10.39 14.06
C HIS A 168 12.05 -9.13 13.21
N ILE A 169 12.16 -7.94 13.82
CA ILE A 169 12.08 -6.64 13.11
C ILE A 169 13.48 -6.12 12.78
N LEU A 170 14.50 -6.42 13.62
CA LEU A 170 15.85 -5.87 13.50
C LEU A 170 16.60 -6.40 12.28
N GLY A 171 16.12 -7.48 11.64
CA GLY A 171 16.63 -7.93 10.35
C GLY A 171 16.31 -7.00 9.18
N PHE A 172 15.51 -5.96 9.38
CA PHE A 172 15.30 -4.91 8.40
C PHE A 172 16.28 -3.75 8.60
N GLU A 173 17.20 -3.62 7.68
CA GLU A 173 18.01 -2.39 7.60
C GLU A 173 17.13 -1.24 7.06
N GLY A 174 17.26 -0.05 7.66
CA GLY A 174 16.58 1.18 7.23
C GLY A 174 15.28 1.46 7.96
N SER A 175 14.45 2.28 7.32
CA SER A 175 13.19 2.76 7.88
C SER A 175 12.16 1.62 8.02
N VAL A 176 11.47 1.56 9.17
CA VAL A 176 10.43 0.57 9.46
C VAL A 176 9.13 1.26 9.89
N VAL A 177 8.03 0.82 9.32
CA VAL A 177 6.68 1.26 9.66
C VAL A 177 5.75 0.08 9.93
N PHE A 178 4.71 0.34 10.71
CA PHE A 178 3.59 -0.58 10.92
C PHE A 178 2.36 -0.12 10.14
N ASP A 179 1.67 -1.07 9.51
CA ASP A 179 0.35 -0.86 8.93
C ASP A 179 -0.54 -2.09 9.18
N THR A 180 -1.79 -2.05 8.70
CA THR A 180 -2.77 -3.08 9.07
C THR A 180 -3.33 -3.90 7.90
N ASN A 181 -2.89 -3.67 6.66
CA ASN A 181 -3.50 -4.31 5.50
C ASN A 181 -2.55 -4.67 4.35
N SER A 182 -1.30 -4.22 4.38
CA SER A 182 -0.37 -4.44 3.26
C SER A 182 0.00 -5.90 3.04
N ALA A 183 0.20 -6.70 4.10
CA ALA A 183 0.56 -8.11 3.95
C ALA A 183 -0.56 -8.91 3.28
N GLY A 184 -1.82 -8.67 3.65
CA GLY A 184 -2.94 -9.35 3.01
C GLY A 184 -3.05 -9.04 1.51
N MET A 185 -2.78 -7.80 1.10
CA MET A 185 -2.76 -7.42 -0.31
C MET A 185 -1.55 -8.01 -1.04
N ALA A 186 -0.37 -8.02 -0.39
CA ALA A 186 0.84 -8.61 -0.95
C ALA A 186 0.69 -10.11 -1.21
N ILE A 187 0.04 -10.86 -0.30
CA ILE A 187 -0.30 -12.28 -0.50
C ILE A 187 -1.18 -12.47 -1.74
N ALA A 188 -2.23 -11.68 -1.88
CA ALA A 188 -3.13 -11.78 -3.02
C ALA A 188 -2.40 -11.44 -4.34
N ALA A 189 -1.54 -10.42 -4.32
CA ALA A 189 -0.73 -10.01 -5.45
C ALA A 189 0.29 -11.09 -5.86
N GLU A 190 0.99 -11.69 -4.88
CA GLU A 190 1.94 -12.78 -5.11
C GLU A 190 1.27 -14.00 -5.73
N LEU A 191 0.12 -14.45 -5.18
CA LEU A 191 -0.66 -15.58 -5.71
C LEU A 191 -1.09 -15.38 -7.17
N LYS A 192 -1.35 -14.14 -7.56
CA LYS A 192 -1.82 -13.77 -8.91
C LYS A 192 -0.74 -13.17 -9.79
N LYS A 193 0.48 -13.02 -9.29
CA LYS A 193 1.61 -12.38 -9.98
C LYS A 193 1.27 -10.98 -10.50
N VAL A 194 0.60 -10.21 -9.65
CA VAL A 194 0.19 -8.84 -9.91
C VAL A 194 1.15 -7.89 -9.20
N ALA A 195 1.51 -6.80 -9.83
CA ALA A 195 2.33 -5.77 -9.21
C ALA A 195 1.62 -5.10 -8.03
N PHE A 196 2.35 -4.87 -6.93
CA PHE A 196 1.78 -4.30 -5.70
C PHE A 196 2.74 -3.30 -5.05
N LEU A 197 2.17 -2.20 -4.57
CA LEU A 197 2.89 -1.18 -3.84
C LEU A 197 2.02 -0.54 -2.76
N SER A 198 2.55 -0.40 -1.53
CA SER A 198 1.93 0.42 -0.48
C SER A 198 2.58 1.79 -0.43
N VAL A 199 1.76 2.84 -0.38
CA VAL A 199 2.16 4.24 -0.27
C VAL A 199 1.41 4.86 0.89
N LYS A 200 2.11 5.19 1.96
CA LYS A 200 1.48 5.60 3.22
C LYS A 200 2.03 6.94 3.72
N VAL A 201 1.20 7.66 4.46
CA VAL A 201 1.62 8.81 5.25
C VAL A 201 1.90 8.34 6.68
N VAL A 202 3.03 8.73 7.22
CA VAL A 202 3.34 8.50 8.63
C VAL A 202 2.42 9.38 9.48
N GLU A 203 1.50 8.77 10.22
CA GLU A 203 0.55 9.48 11.07
C GLU A 203 1.20 9.89 12.40
N ARG A 204 1.97 9.01 13.00
CA ARG A 204 2.62 9.18 14.29
C ARG A 204 3.79 8.21 14.48
N TYR A 205 4.53 8.41 15.54
CA TYR A 205 5.40 7.36 16.07
C TYR A 205 4.60 6.33 16.86
N LEU A 206 5.14 5.15 17.01
CA LEU A 206 4.71 4.23 18.05
C LEU A 206 4.91 4.92 19.41
N ASP A 207 3.94 4.86 20.33
CA ASP A 207 3.82 5.68 21.55
C ASP A 207 3.50 7.18 21.33
N GLY A 208 3.41 7.63 20.09
CA GLY A 208 2.98 9.00 19.80
C GLY A 208 1.47 9.16 19.92
N GLU A 209 1.04 10.31 20.41
CA GLU A 209 -0.37 10.67 20.45
C GLU A 209 -0.87 11.03 19.03
N GLN A 210 -2.10 10.64 18.74
CA GLN A 210 -2.80 11.16 17.58
C GLN A 210 -3.12 12.64 17.79
N ASN A 211 -2.76 13.47 16.82
CA ASN A 211 -3.01 14.91 16.88
C ASN A 211 -3.90 15.31 15.70
N ILE A 212 -5.02 15.97 16.00
CA ILE A 212 -5.96 16.44 14.97
C ILE A 212 -5.29 17.36 13.94
N ASN A 213 -4.32 18.17 14.35
CA ASN A 213 -3.57 19.02 13.42
C ASN A 213 -2.69 18.21 12.47
N THR A 214 -2.12 17.10 12.93
CA THR A 214 -1.37 16.16 12.07
C THR A 214 -2.30 15.50 11.07
N TYR A 215 -3.47 15.07 11.52
CA TYR A 215 -4.49 14.51 10.62
C TYR A 215 -4.90 15.49 9.51
N LEU A 216 -5.25 16.74 9.87
CA LEU A 216 -5.64 17.75 8.87
C LEU A 216 -4.50 18.06 7.87
N LYS A 217 -3.25 18.04 8.32
CA LYS A 217 -2.09 18.19 7.42
C LYS A 217 -1.88 16.96 6.53
N ALA A 218 -2.18 15.77 7.03
CA ALA A 218 -2.06 14.53 6.27
C ALA A 218 -3.00 14.50 5.04
N LEU A 219 -4.15 15.20 5.08
CA LEU A 219 -5.03 15.32 3.91
C LEU A 219 -4.32 15.93 2.69
N LYS A 220 -3.38 16.86 2.92
CA LYS A 220 -2.56 17.41 1.85
C LYS A 220 -1.61 16.35 1.28
N GLU A 221 -1.04 15.51 2.14
CA GLU A 221 -0.11 14.46 1.71
C GLU A 221 -0.84 13.34 0.95
N TYR A 222 -2.10 13.02 1.28
CA TYR A 222 -2.94 12.14 0.46
C TYR A 222 -3.18 12.71 -0.94
N THR A 223 -3.38 14.01 -1.05
CA THR A 223 -3.46 14.67 -2.36
C THR A 223 -2.14 14.56 -3.12
N ASN A 224 -0.99 14.68 -2.46
CA ASN A 224 0.33 14.52 -3.07
C ASN A 224 0.56 13.08 -3.56
N ILE A 225 0.20 12.08 -2.74
CA ILE A 225 0.19 10.66 -3.12
C ILE A 225 -0.69 10.47 -4.36
N GLY A 226 -1.91 11.01 -4.34
CA GLY A 226 -2.82 10.93 -5.47
C GLY A 226 -2.24 11.50 -6.76
N LYS A 227 -1.62 12.69 -6.70
CA LYS A 227 -0.96 13.31 -7.86
C LYS A 227 0.18 12.46 -8.42
N ALA A 228 1.01 11.89 -7.55
CA ALA A 228 2.12 11.05 -7.98
C ALA A 228 1.63 9.75 -8.65
N ILE A 229 0.67 9.05 -8.04
CA ILE A 229 0.09 7.82 -8.60
C ILE A 229 -0.63 8.12 -9.93
N VAL A 230 -1.40 9.21 -10.02
CA VAL A 230 -2.07 9.61 -11.27
C VAL A 230 -1.05 9.90 -12.37
N THR A 231 0.11 10.49 -12.04
CA THR A 231 1.20 10.66 -13.02
C THR A 231 1.74 9.31 -13.49
N CYS A 232 2.00 8.36 -12.59
CA CYS A 232 2.41 7.00 -12.97
C CYS A 232 1.39 6.32 -13.88
N ILE A 233 0.09 6.47 -13.61
CA ILE A 233 -0.98 5.92 -14.46
C ILE A 233 -0.92 6.54 -15.87
N GLY A 234 -0.67 7.84 -15.97
CA GLY A 234 -0.49 8.53 -17.23
C GLY A 234 0.70 7.99 -18.02
N ASP A 235 1.84 7.80 -17.37
CA ASP A 235 3.06 7.28 -18.00
C ASP A 235 2.86 5.82 -18.50
N ILE A 236 2.17 4.98 -17.74
CA ILE A 236 1.81 3.61 -18.15
C ILE A 236 0.92 3.65 -19.40
N SER A 237 -0.12 4.48 -19.42
CA SER A 237 -1.02 4.61 -20.56
C SER A 237 -0.32 5.07 -21.84
N HIS A 238 0.68 5.92 -21.71
CA HIS A 238 1.48 6.38 -22.85
C HIS A 238 2.44 5.29 -23.37
N SER A 239 3.00 4.45 -22.50
CA SER A 239 3.91 3.38 -22.90
C SER A 239 3.19 2.25 -23.67
N GLU A 240 1.97 1.91 -23.29
CA GLU A 240 1.15 0.93 -24.02
C GLU A 240 0.80 1.40 -25.44
N VAL A 241 0.51 2.69 -25.64
CA VAL A 241 0.22 3.26 -26.97
C VAL A 241 1.44 3.18 -27.90
N ILE A 242 2.66 3.30 -27.37
CA ILE A 242 3.88 3.21 -28.18
C ILE A 242 4.14 1.77 -28.66
N THR A 243 3.80 0.76 -27.84
CA THR A 243 3.98 -0.66 -28.20
C THR A 243 2.96 -1.15 -29.22
N GLU A 244 1.73 -0.65 -29.20
CA GLU A 244 0.70 -1.00 -30.19
C GLU A 244 0.86 -0.24 -31.52
N GLY A 245 1.48 0.94 -31.52
CA GLY A 245 1.72 1.76 -32.71
C GLY A 245 2.95 1.36 -33.56
N GLY A 246 3.80 0.45 -33.07
CA GLY A 246 5.04 0.03 -33.74
C GLY A 246 4.92 -1.19 -34.68
N GLY A 247 3.73 -1.73 -34.86
CA GLY A 247 3.45 -2.88 -35.72
C GLY A 247 2.70 -2.51 -37.00
N LYS A 248 3.41 -1.92 -37.98
CA LYS A 248 2.98 -1.88 -39.39
C LYS A 248 4.16 -2.21 -40.27
#